data_8598a665383e38cbff3c9d72d99a69cf
#
_entry.id   8598a665383e38cbff3c9d72d99a69cf
#
_cell.length_a   1.000
_cell.length_b   1.000
_cell.length_c   1.000
_cell.angle_alpha   90.00
_cell.angle_beta   90.00
_cell.angle_gamma   90.00
#
_symmetry.space_group_name_H-M   'P 1'
#
loop_
_entity.id
_entity.type
_entity.pdbx_description
1 polymer ?
#
loop_
_entity_poly.entity_id
_entity_poly.type
_entity_poly.pdbx_seq_one_letter_code
_entity_poly.pdbx_strand_id
1 'polypeptide(L)'
;MAEFYTSAQTGQYDVVWFNQAITPERQAWVDFSQPYGLFDEAVLVRADSPVQVAADLAGQWVGGLADSTNIALAATWAGVKTKPYPGSDQVLPEMLAALRAKEIDALIDDELVLLVAAEEDPNLRLAFTVPTQVPFGIGVTKHRPELLAALNQALSQLIKDGRMAALWSEWIPWKPFPF
;
A
#
# COMPACT_ATOMS: atom_id res chain seq x y z
N MET A 1 -10.22 4.80 5.39
CA MET A 1 -8.99 4.68 6.22
C MET A 1 -9.10 5.30 7.60
N ALA A 2 -9.72 6.46 7.75
CA ALA A 2 -9.87 7.09 9.07
C ALA A 2 -10.56 6.21 10.14
N GLU A 3 -11.51 5.37 9.76
CA GLU A 3 -12.26 4.49 10.69
C GLU A 3 -11.38 3.50 11.43
N PHE A 4 -10.34 2.94 10.82
CA PHE A 4 -9.43 2.02 11.51
C PHE A 4 -8.69 2.68 12.67
N TYR A 5 -8.22 3.90 12.44
CA TYR A 5 -7.50 4.65 13.47
C TYR A 5 -8.43 5.16 14.56
N THR A 6 -9.64 5.58 14.22
CA THR A 6 -10.67 5.96 15.20
C THR A 6 -11.05 4.78 16.08
N SER A 7 -11.21 3.59 15.50
CA SER A 7 -11.50 2.37 16.25
C SER A 7 -10.37 1.96 17.19
N ALA A 8 -9.11 2.11 16.77
CA ALA A 8 -7.96 1.88 17.64
C ALA A 8 -7.89 2.93 18.77
N GLN A 9 -8.15 4.21 18.46
CA GLN A 9 -8.13 5.29 19.45
C GLN A 9 -9.23 5.12 20.52
N THR A 10 -10.40 4.62 20.14
CA THR A 10 -11.52 4.38 21.06
C THR A 10 -11.39 3.06 21.83
N GLY A 11 -10.33 2.27 21.58
CA GLY A 11 -10.10 0.99 22.25
C GLY A 11 -10.96 -0.17 21.74
N GLN A 12 -11.61 -0.02 20.60
CA GLN A 12 -12.35 -1.10 19.96
C GLN A 12 -11.39 -2.19 19.45
N TYR A 13 -10.22 -1.80 18.99
CA TYR A 13 -9.13 -2.69 18.57
C TYR A 13 -7.81 -2.26 19.21
N ASP A 14 -6.99 -3.23 19.61
CA ASP A 14 -5.66 -2.97 20.16
C ASP A 14 -4.64 -2.68 19.08
N VAL A 15 -4.82 -3.27 17.89
CA VAL A 15 -3.89 -3.15 16.76
C VAL A 15 -4.62 -2.93 15.44
N VAL A 16 -3.94 -2.27 14.54
CA VAL A 16 -4.29 -2.17 13.11
C VAL A 16 -3.11 -2.75 12.35
N TRP A 17 -3.31 -3.91 11.71
CA TRP A 17 -2.23 -4.68 11.10
C TRP A 17 -2.56 -5.06 9.66
N PHE A 18 -2.13 -4.24 8.75
CA PHE A 18 -2.03 -4.47 7.30
C PHE A 18 -0.92 -3.52 6.79
N ASN A 19 -0.56 -3.54 5.52
CA ASN A 19 0.56 -2.75 4.95
C ASN A 19 0.37 -1.24 5.11
N GLN A 20 0.47 -0.74 6.34
CA GLN A 20 0.24 0.66 6.64
C GLN A 20 1.53 1.43 6.62
N ALA A 21 1.64 2.38 5.69
CA ALA A 21 2.67 3.38 5.70
C ALA A 21 2.74 4.08 7.07
N ILE A 22 3.93 4.15 7.64
CA ILE A 22 4.20 4.94 8.84
C ILE A 22 4.28 6.40 8.42
N THR A 23 3.26 7.20 8.74
CA THR A 23 3.23 8.63 8.43
C THR A 23 2.97 9.47 9.69
N PRO A 24 3.42 10.76 9.72
CA PRO A 24 3.15 11.63 10.85
C PRO A 24 1.67 11.77 11.18
N GLU A 25 0.80 11.82 10.18
CA GLU A 25 -0.65 11.92 10.34
C GLU A 25 -1.21 10.69 11.06
N ARG A 26 -0.74 9.50 10.69
CA ARG A 26 -1.17 8.23 11.30
C ARG A 26 -0.58 8.05 12.70
N GLN A 27 0.65 8.53 12.94
CA GLN A 27 1.27 8.54 14.27
C GLN A 27 0.54 9.45 15.28
N ALA A 28 -0.27 10.40 14.82
CA ALA A 28 -1.15 11.15 15.72
C ALA A 28 -2.20 10.25 16.40
N TRP A 29 -2.61 9.16 15.75
CA TRP A 29 -3.68 8.27 16.19
C TRP A 29 -3.18 7.02 16.92
N VAL A 30 -2.11 6.39 16.42
CA VAL A 30 -1.53 5.15 16.95
C VAL A 30 -0.02 5.29 17.07
N ASP A 31 0.58 4.43 17.88
CA ASP A 31 2.03 4.24 17.89
C ASP A 31 2.37 3.07 16.96
N PHE A 32 3.39 3.22 16.12
CA PHE A 32 3.80 2.17 15.20
C PHE A 32 4.92 1.32 15.79
N SER A 33 4.87 0.02 15.49
CA SER A 33 6.03 -0.85 15.68
C SER A 33 7.22 -0.37 14.85
N GLN A 34 8.40 -0.95 15.11
CA GLN A 34 9.48 -0.89 14.13
C GLN A 34 8.96 -1.38 12.77
N PRO A 35 9.49 -0.85 11.64
CA PRO A 35 9.09 -1.34 10.34
C PRO A 35 9.51 -2.80 10.17
N TYR A 36 8.65 -3.57 9.48
CA TYR A 36 8.92 -4.97 9.13
C TYR A 36 8.91 -5.22 7.62
N GLY A 37 8.74 -4.17 6.83
CA GLY A 37 8.84 -4.18 5.38
C GLY A 37 8.87 -2.78 4.80
N LEU A 38 9.27 -2.70 3.53
CA LEU A 38 9.21 -1.51 2.70
C LEU A 38 8.40 -1.84 1.45
N PHE A 39 7.60 -0.90 0.98
CA PHE A 39 6.97 -1.02 -0.33
C PHE A 39 7.27 0.21 -1.19
N ASP A 40 7.18 -0.01 -2.49
CA ASP A 40 7.15 1.02 -3.50
C ASP A 40 5.71 1.14 -4.01
N GLU A 41 5.33 2.26 -4.58
CA GLU A 41 4.11 2.38 -5.33
C GLU A 41 4.33 1.95 -6.77
N ALA A 42 3.27 1.41 -7.38
CA ALA A 42 3.28 1.09 -8.80
C ALA A 42 2.02 1.61 -9.50
N VAL A 43 2.12 1.68 -10.82
CA VAL A 43 1.00 2.03 -11.68
C VAL A 43 0.68 0.85 -12.60
N LEU A 44 -0.57 0.39 -12.50
CA LEU A 44 -1.15 -0.65 -13.34
C LEU A 44 -1.97 -0.01 -14.45
N VAL A 45 -1.83 -0.52 -15.64
CA VAL A 45 -2.58 -0.09 -16.83
C VAL A 45 -3.08 -1.29 -17.61
N ARG A 46 -4.00 -1.08 -18.55
CA ARG A 46 -4.35 -2.12 -19.53
C ARG A 46 -3.14 -2.46 -20.39
N ALA A 47 -3.05 -3.69 -20.86
CA ALA A 47 -1.90 -4.19 -21.63
C ALA A 47 -1.67 -3.39 -22.94
N ASP A 48 -2.74 -2.84 -23.53
CA ASP A 48 -2.72 -2.01 -24.74
C ASP A 48 -2.38 -0.54 -24.50
N SER A 49 -2.23 -0.11 -23.25
CA SER A 49 -1.91 1.27 -22.89
C SER A 49 -0.47 1.65 -23.30
N PRO A 50 -0.23 2.83 -23.86
CA PRO A 50 1.12 3.31 -24.19
C PRO A 50 1.89 3.87 -22.97
N VAL A 51 1.25 4.03 -21.82
CA VAL A 51 1.84 4.64 -20.62
C VAL A 51 3.06 3.85 -20.15
N GLN A 52 4.18 4.55 -19.92
CA GLN A 52 5.43 3.99 -19.40
C GLN A 52 6.00 4.79 -18.22
N VAL A 53 5.63 6.05 -18.08
CA VAL A 53 6.09 6.95 -17.03
C VAL A 53 4.96 7.86 -16.54
N ALA A 54 5.12 8.48 -15.38
CA ALA A 54 4.11 9.38 -14.81
C ALA A 54 3.70 10.54 -15.74
N ALA A 55 4.63 11.06 -16.55
CA ALA A 55 4.36 12.14 -17.50
C ALA A 55 3.34 11.76 -18.57
N ASP A 56 3.26 10.48 -18.94
CA ASP A 56 2.30 9.98 -19.94
C ASP A 56 0.85 9.99 -19.43
N LEU A 57 0.66 10.16 -18.11
CA LEU A 57 -0.65 10.22 -17.46
C LEU A 57 -1.27 11.63 -17.47
N ALA A 58 -0.60 12.63 -18.03
CA ALA A 58 -1.14 13.98 -18.13
C ALA A 58 -2.50 14.00 -18.85
N GLY A 59 -3.52 14.54 -18.20
CA GLY A 59 -4.91 14.58 -18.69
C GLY A 59 -5.71 13.29 -18.45
N GLN A 60 -5.09 12.22 -18.00
CA GLN A 60 -5.71 10.91 -17.78
C GLN A 60 -6.25 10.75 -16.35
N TRP A 61 -7.17 9.80 -16.18
CA TRP A 61 -7.72 9.44 -14.87
C TRP A 61 -6.92 8.32 -14.21
N VAL A 62 -6.40 8.60 -13.03
CA VAL A 62 -5.70 7.63 -12.18
C VAL A 62 -6.60 7.31 -10.99
N GLY A 63 -7.02 6.04 -10.87
CA GLY A 63 -7.75 5.52 -9.73
C GLY A 63 -6.82 5.10 -8.60
N GLY A 64 -7.30 5.18 -7.37
CA GLY A 64 -6.59 4.70 -6.19
C GLY A 64 -7.46 4.76 -4.95
N LEU A 65 -7.03 4.09 -3.88
CA LEU A 65 -7.75 4.08 -2.61
C LEU A 65 -7.81 5.50 -2.02
N ALA A 66 -9.01 5.94 -1.63
CA ALA A 66 -9.21 7.22 -0.96
C ALA A 66 -8.39 7.31 0.34
N ASP A 67 -7.84 8.49 0.62
CA ASP A 67 -7.00 8.78 1.79
C ASP A 67 -5.73 7.91 1.90
N SER A 68 -5.29 7.32 0.78
CA SER A 68 -4.02 6.59 0.72
C SER A 68 -2.85 7.49 0.32
N THR A 69 -1.64 7.06 0.65
CA THR A 69 -0.39 7.69 0.18
C THR A 69 -0.26 7.59 -1.34
N ASN A 70 -0.77 6.52 -1.93
CA ASN A 70 -0.74 6.21 -3.36
C ASN A 70 -1.52 7.26 -4.17
N ILE A 71 -2.81 7.49 -3.84
CA ILE A 71 -3.61 8.49 -4.55
C ILE A 71 -3.09 9.92 -4.31
N ALA A 72 -2.56 10.20 -3.11
CA ALA A 72 -1.91 11.46 -2.80
C ALA A 72 -0.66 11.69 -3.66
N LEU A 73 0.15 10.65 -3.89
CA LEU A 73 1.30 10.70 -4.79
C LEU A 73 0.86 11.00 -6.23
N ALA A 74 -0.14 10.28 -6.76
CA ALA A 74 -0.65 10.52 -8.10
C ALA A 74 -1.15 11.96 -8.30
N ALA A 75 -1.76 12.55 -7.27
CA ALA A 75 -2.23 13.94 -7.30
C ALA A 75 -1.09 14.98 -7.45
N THR A 76 0.16 14.59 -7.18
CA THR A 76 1.32 15.47 -7.38
C THR A 76 1.81 15.51 -8.83
N TRP A 77 1.38 14.57 -9.67
CA TRP A 77 1.84 14.48 -11.07
C TRP A 77 1.12 15.51 -11.95
N ALA A 78 1.90 16.20 -12.77
CA ALA A 78 1.40 17.31 -13.57
C ALA A 78 0.27 16.88 -14.53
N GLY A 79 -0.90 17.52 -14.39
CA GLY A 79 -2.06 17.29 -15.27
C GLY A 79 -2.84 16.00 -15.02
N VAL A 80 -2.45 15.18 -14.08
CA VAL A 80 -3.17 13.95 -13.71
C VAL A 80 -4.51 14.28 -13.05
N LYS A 81 -5.55 13.54 -13.39
CA LYS A 81 -6.85 13.58 -12.72
C LYS A 81 -6.97 12.37 -11.81
N THR A 82 -7.28 12.57 -10.55
CA THR A 82 -7.44 11.45 -9.61
C THR A 82 -8.88 11.06 -9.40
N LYS A 83 -9.16 9.76 -9.33
CA LYS A 83 -10.46 9.18 -8.96
C LYS A 83 -10.28 8.34 -7.70
N PRO A 84 -10.54 8.92 -6.50
CA PRO A 84 -10.44 8.16 -5.26
C PRO A 84 -11.62 7.20 -5.11
N TYR A 85 -11.35 5.98 -4.67
CA TYR A 85 -12.32 4.93 -4.37
C TYR A 85 -12.44 4.77 -2.85
N PRO A 86 -13.66 4.75 -2.27
CA PRO A 86 -13.85 4.52 -0.84
C PRO A 86 -13.31 3.15 -0.42
N GLY A 87 -12.70 3.08 0.77
CA GLY A 87 -12.19 1.80 1.30
C GLY A 87 -13.33 0.83 1.61
N SER A 88 -13.21 -0.39 1.09
CA SER A 88 -14.11 -1.52 1.34
C SER A 88 -13.36 -2.83 1.07
N ASP A 89 -13.94 -3.96 1.42
CA ASP A 89 -13.41 -5.29 1.07
C ASP A 89 -13.40 -5.54 -0.45
N GLN A 90 -14.12 -4.72 -1.20
CA GLN A 90 -14.26 -4.83 -2.66
C GLN A 90 -13.51 -3.72 -3.41
N VAL A 91 -12.76 -2.86 -2.73
CA VAL A 91 -12.15 -1.68 -3.37
C VAL A 91 -11.18 -2.04 -4.49
N LEU A 92 -10.31 -3.03 -4.29
CA LEU A 92 -9.37 -3.46 -5.33
C LEU A 92 -10.11 -4.10 -6.52
N PRO A 93 -11.02 -5.07 -6.33
CA PRO A 93 -11.88 -5.55 -7.44
C PRO A 93 -12.63 -4.46 -8.18
N GLU A 94 -13.17 -3.45 -7.48
CA GLU A 94 -13.87 -2.31 -8.10
C GLU A 94 -12.93 -1.45 -8.94
N MET A 95 -11.74 -1.13 -8.44
CA MET A 95 -10.72 -0.37 -9.16
C MET A 95 -10.24 -1.12 -10.41
N LEU A 96 -10.00 -2.43 -10.30
CA LEU A 96 -9.62 -3.28 -11.44
C LEU A 96 -10.74 -3.36 -12.48
N ALA A 97 -12.01 -3.46 -12.06
CA ALA A 97 -13.15 -3.43 -12.98
C ALA A 97 -13.25 -2.10 -13.71
N ALA A 98 -13.08 -0.97 -13.02
CA ALA A 98 -13.08 0.36 -13.62
C ALA A 98 -11.93 0.54 -14.63
N LEU A 99 -10.73 -0.01 -14.35
CA LEU A 99 -9.60 0.00 -15.27
C LEU A 99 -9.90 -0.79 -16.54
N ARG A 100 -10.49 -2.00 -16.41
CA ARG A 100 -10.93 -2.83 -17.54
C ARG A 100 -12.03 -2.14 -18.36
N ALA A 101 -12.98 -1.50 -17.69
CA ALA A 101 -14.10 -0.77 -18.32
C ALA A 101 -13.68 0.56 -18.95
N LYS A 102 -12.43 0.97 -18.83
CA LYS A 102 -11.89 2.27 -19.30
C LYS A 102 -12.52 3.49 -18.60
N GLU A 103 -13.06 3.31 -17.40
CA GLU A 103 -13.52 4.42 -16.55
C GLU A 103 -12.37 5.17 -15.90
N ILE A 104 -11.23 4.50 -15.74
CA ILE A 104 -9.91 5.06 -15.39
C ILE A 104 -8.88 4.56 -16.40
N ASP A 105 -7.83 5.32 -16.58
CA ASP A 105 -6.74 5.00 -17.52
C ASP A 105 -5.62 4.21 -16.85
N ALA A 106 -5.42 4.45 -15.57
CA ALA A 106 -4.43 3.80 -14.73
C ALA A 106 -4.96 3.61 -13.29
N LEU A 107 -4.35 2.68 -12.58
CA LEU A 107 -4.57 2.40 -11.16
C LEU A 107 -3.24 2.54 -10.44
N ILE A 108 -3.20 3.26 -9.32
CA ILE A 108 -2.03 3.35 -8.43
C ILE A 108 -2.33 2.64 -7.12
N ASP A 109 -1.40 1.77 -6.69
CA ASP A 109 -1.44 1.08 -5.39
C ASP A 109 -0.03 0.56 -5.06
N ASP A 110 0.09 -0.14 -3.94
CA ASP A 110 1.33 -0.79 -3.53
C ASP A 110 1.81 -1.76 -4.62
N GLU A 111 3.10 -1.70 -4.95
CA GLU A 111 3.72 -2.53 -5.99
C GLU A 111 3.38 -4.01 -5.82
N LEU A 112 3.45 -4.53 -4.58
CA LEU A 112 3.20 -5.94 -4.29
C LEU A 112 1.77 -6.37 -4.64
N VAL A 113 0.80 -5.51 -4.42
CA VAL A 113 -0.62 -5.75 -4.75
C VAL A 113 -0.83 -5.76 -6.27
N LEU A 114 -0.24 -4.79 -6.96
CA LEU A 114 -0.44 -4.64 -8.40
C LEU A 114 0.37 -5.65 -9.22
N LEU A 115 1.50 -6.16 -8.70
CA LEU A 115 2.22 -7.28 -9.32
C LEU A 115 1.34 -8.51 -9.40
N VAL A 116 0.70 -8.90 -8.30
CA VAL A 116 -0.23 -10.04 -8.27
C VAL A 116 -1.38 -9.83 -9.25
N ALA A 117 -1.99 -8.64 -9.26
CA ALA A 117 -3.07 -8.33 -10.19
C ALA A 117 -2.66 -8.42 -11.68
N ALA A 118 -1.41 -8.04 -11.99
CA ALA A 118 -0.86 -8.14 -13.34
C ALA A 118 -0.54 -9.59 -13.74
N GLU A 119 -0.11 -10.43 -12.79
CA GLU A 119 0.15 -11.85 -13.03
C GLU A 119 -1.15 -12.64 -13.28
N GLU A 120 -2.23 -12.29 -12.58
CA GLU A 120 -3.52 -12.96 -12.70
C GLU A 120 -4.34 -12.54 -13.93
N ASP A 121 -4.05 -11.37 -14.51
CA ASP A 121 -4.80 -10.86 -15.66
C ASP A 121 -3.87 -10.41 -16.80
N PRO A 122 -3.74 -11.20 -17.89
CA PRO A 122 -2.89 -10.87 -19.02
C PRO A 122 -3.33 -9.61 -19.81
N ASN A 123 -4.51 -9.07 -19.53
CA ASN A 123 -4.98 -7.80 -20.10
C ASN A 123 -4.50 -6.58 -19.33
N LEU A 124 -3.80 -6.80 -18.22
CA LEU A 124 -3.21 -5.76 -17.37
C LEU A 124 -1.68 -5.89 -17.34
N ARG A 125 -1.00 -4.80 -17.07
CA ARG A 125 0.44 -4.77 -16.86
C ARG A 125 0.84 -3.63 -15.93
N LEU A 126 1.94 -3.80 -15.21
CA LEU A 126 2.61 -2.68 -14.59
C LEU A 126 3.18 -1.76 -15.67
N ALA A 127 2.87 -0.47 -15.59
CA ALA A 127 3.45 0.54 -16.46
C ALA A 127 4.84 0.94 -15.94
N PHE A 128 4.91 1.27 -14.65
CA PHE A 128 6.14 1.64 -13.96
C PHE A 128 5.96 1.52 -12.45
N THR A 129 7.09 1.47 -11.73
CA THR A 129 7.18 1.53 -10.28
C THR A 129 7.77 2.87 -9.86
N VAL A 130 7.29 3.43 -8.76
CA VAL A 130 7.86 4.62 -8.11
C VAL A 130 8.60 4.17 -6.84
N PRO A 131 9.93 4.28 -6.78
CA PRO A 131 10.74 3.78 -5.66
C PRO A 131 10.63 4.69 -4.44
N THR A 132 9.49 4.67 -3.77
CA THR A 132 9.20 5.51 -2.61
C THR A 132 9.80 4.95 -1.32
N GLN A 133 10.06 3.65 -1.26
CA GLN A 133 10.66 2.96 -0.11
C GLN A 133 9.90 3.25 1.20
N VAL A 134 8.57 3.23 1.12
CA VAL A 134 7.71 3.57 2.26
C VAL A 134 7.79 2.46 3.32
N PRO A 135 8.20 2.78 4.55
CA PRO A 135 8.19 1.80 5.64
C PRO A 135 6.76 1.55 6.11
N PHE A 136 6.43 0.28 6.34
CA PHE A 136 5.17 -0.09 6.99
C PHE A 136 5.38 -0.83 8.30
N GLY A 137 4.45 -0.64 9.22
CA GLY A 137 4.51 -1.17 10.57
C GLY A 137 3.13 -1.53 11.11
N ILE A 138 3.10 -2.11 12.30
CA ILE A 138 1.88 -2.43 13.02
C ILE A 138 1.46 -1.21 13.83
N GLY A 139 0.27 -0.65 13.56
CA GLY A 139 -0.30 0.41 14.38
C GLY A 139 -0.86 -0.17 15.67
N VAL A 140 -0.44 0.37 16.82
CA VAL A 140 -0.88 -0.07 18.16
C VAL A 140 -1.56 1.10 18.85
N THR A 141 -2.70 0.87 19.50
CA THR A 141 -3.36 1.92 20.26
C THR A 141 -2.43 2.50 21.32
N LYS A 142 -2.45 3.82 21.51
CA LYS A 142 -1.61 4.52 22.49
C LYS A 142 -1.83 4.11 23.95
N HIS A 143 -2.92 3.39 24.21
CA HIS A 143 -3.25 2.87 25.54
C HIS A 143 -2.57 1.53 25.88
N ARG A 144 -1.80 0.94 24.94
CA ARG A 144 -1.17 -0.38 25.09
C ARG A 144 0.34 -0.37 24.79
N PRO A 145 1.13 0.46 25.51
CA PRO A 145 2.57 0.55 25.26
C PRO A 145 3.30 -0.79 25.52
N GLU A 146 2.80 -1.62 26.43
CA GLU A 146 3.33 -2.96 26.70
C GLU A 146 3.16 -3.90 25.50
N LEU A 147 2.04 -3.79 24.76
CA LEU A 147 1.81 -4.55 23.54
C LEU A 147 2.76 -4.11 22.43
N LEU A 148 2.96 -2.80 22.27
CA LEU A 148 3.94 -2.26 21.32
C LEU A 148 5.36 -2.78 21.62
N ALA A 149 5.76 -2.78 22.88
CA ALA A 149 7.07 -3.30 23.30
C ALA A 149 7.22 -4.80 22.97
N ALA A 150 6.18 -5.60 23.25
CA ALA A 150 6.18 -7.03 22.96
C ALA A 150 6.25 -7.31 21.45
N LEU A 151 5.50 -6.56 20.63
CA LEU A 151 5.53 -6.67 19.16
C LEU A 151 6.91 -6.30 18.62
N ASN A 152 7.51 -5.22 19.09
CA ASN A 152 8.86 -4.81 18.68
C ASN A 152 9.91 -5.87 19.05
N GLN A 153 9.80 -6.47 20.22
CA GLN A 153 10.70 -7.56 20.63
C GLN A 153 10.53 -8.78 19.71
N ALA A 154 9.30 -9.17 19.42
CA ALA A 154 9.01 -10.29 18.53
C ALA A 154 9.52 -10.04 17.10
N LEU A 155 9.26 -8.85 16.53
CA LEU A 155 9.74 -8.47 15.20
C LEU A 155 11.27 -8.45 15.15
N SER A 156 11.93 -7.88 16.16
CA SER A 156 13.40 -7.86 16.25
C SER A 156 13.98 -9.28 16.27
N GLN A 157 13.35 -10.20 16.98
CA GLN A 157 13.76 -11.60 17.04
C GLN A 157 13.58 -12.28 15.67
N LEU A 158 12.42 -12.11 15.02
CA LEU A 158 12.11 -12.71 13.72
C LEU A 158 13.03 -12.19 12.60
N ILE A 159 13.39 -10.91 12.65
CA ILE A 159 14.37 -10.32 11.72
C ILE A 159 15.76 -10.89 11.99
N LYS A 160 16.20 -10.88 13.25
CA LYS A 160 17.54 -11.30 13.65
C LYS A 160 17.83 -12.79 13.36
N ASP A 161 16.85 -13.66 13.56
CA ASP A 161 17.01 -15.11 13.35
C ASP A 161 16.71 -15.56 11.92
N GLY A 162 16.40 -14.63 11.01
CA GLY A 162 16.18 -14.88 9.58
C GLY A 162 14.81 -15.43 9.23
N ARG A 163 13.92 -15.67 10.20
CA ARG A 163 12.57 -16.17 9.92
C ARG A 163 11.74 -15.18 9.12
N MET A 164 11.89 -13.87 9.38
CA MET A 164 11.20 -12.86 8.59
C MET A 164 11.67 -12.87 7.12
N ALA A 165 12.97 -12.98 6.88
CA ALA A 165 13.51 -13.08 5.52
C ALA A 165 13.05 -14.36 4.80
N ALA A 166 12.95 -15.48 5.52
CA ALA A 166 12.45 -16.74 4.96
C ALA A 166 10.97 -16.63 4.56
N LEU A 167 10.11 -16.10 5.44
CA LEU A 167 8.70 -15.85 5.13
C LEU A 167 8.54 -14.88 3.97
N TRP A 168 9.34 -13.80 3.95
CA TRP A 168 9.33 -12.83 2.86
C TRP A 168 9.66 -13.49 1.53
N SER A 169 10.70 -14.30 1.47
CA SER A 169 11.11 -15.01 0.24
C SER A 169 10.08 -16.03 -0.23
N GLU A 170 9.32 -16.61 0.68
CA GLU A 170 8.23 -17.54 0.35
C GLU A 170 7.04 -16.83 -0.29
N TRP A 171 6.64 -15.68 0.27
CA TRP A 171 5.42 -14.97 -0.15
C TRP A 171 5.67 -13.85 -1.16
N ILE A 172 6.90 -13.31 -1.20
CA ILE A 172 7.31 -12.18 -2.05
C ILE A 172 8.63 -12.54 -2.73
N PRO A 173 8.67 -13.59 -3.56
CA PRO A 173 9.93 -14.12 -4.14
C PRO A 173 10.63 -13.15 -5.11
N TRP A 174 9.89 -12.19 -5.66
CA TRP A 174 10.41 -11.22 -6.63
C TRP A 174 11.07 -9.97 -6.00
N LYS A 175 10.98 -9.80 -4.69
CA LYS A 175 11.57 -8.65 -4.00
C LYS A 175 12.40 -9.11 -2.80
N PRO A 176 13.69 -8.70 -2.69
CA PRO A 176 14.50 -9.10 -1.53
C PRO A 176 13.93 -8.50 -0.23
N PHE A 177 14.11 -9.22 0.89
CA PHE A 177 13.76 -8.70 2.20
C PHE A 177 14.60 -7.46 2.52
N PRO A 178 14.00 -6.34 2.97
CA PRO A 178 14.71 -5.07 3.05
C PRO A 178 15.56 -4.85 4.30
N PHE A 179 15.56 -5.79 5.28
CA PHE A 179 16.26 -5.63 6.57
C PHE A 179 17.21 -6.78 6.88
#